data_1c91fcbff0b4fb4266d2e47a08327098
#
_entry.id   1c91fcbff0b4fb4266d2e47a08327098
#
_cell.length_a   1.000
_cell.length_b   1.000
_cell.length_c   1.000
_cell.angle_alpha   90.00
_cell.angle_beta   90.00
_cell.angle_gamma   90.00
#
_symmetry.space_group_name_H-M   'P 1'
#
loop_
_entity.id
_entity.type
_entity.pdbx_description
1 polymer ?
#
loop_
_entity_poly.entity_id
_entity_poly.type
_entity_poly.pdbx_seq_one_letter_code
_entity_poly.pdbx_strand_id
1 'polypeptide(L)'
;MVKAVVEAAGRGTPVLGICNGFQVLTETGLLPGALMRNAGLNFVCRDVPLTVETSQSIFTSAYNAGENITIPVAHHDGNYFADAATLDEIEGEGRVAFRYATDVNGSSRGIAGLLNKSGNVLGMMPHPERRIEAAHGGVDGRRLFEGLLEAVA
;
A
#
# COMPACT_ATOMS: atom_id res chain seq x y z
N MET A 1 1.40 -1.86 21.58
CA MET A 1 1.02 -1.15 20.33
C MET A 1 0.49 -2.12 19.27
N VAL A 2 1.24 -3.13 18.83
CA VAL A 2 0.84 -4.11 17.80
C VAL A 2 -0.50 -4.80 18.13
N LYS A 3 -0.69 -5.30 19.36
CA LYS A 3 -1.93 -5.95 19.78
C LYS A 3 -3.16 -5.04 19.61
N ALA A 4 -3.04 -3.76 19.94
CA ALA A 4 -4.12 -2.79 19.79
C ALA A 4 -4.48 -2.55 18.30
N VAL A 5 -3.50 -2.58 17.40
CA VAL A 5 -3.72 -2.48 15.94
C VAL A 5 -4.49 -3.71 15.44
N VAL A 6 -4.09 -4.91 15.84
CA VAL A 6 -4.78 -6.15 15.47
C VAL A 6 -6.23 -6.16 15.96
N GLU A 7 -6.46 -5.76 17.22
CA GLU A 7 -7.80 -5.64 17.79
C GLU A 7 -8.66 -4.60 17.06
N ALA A 8 -8.09 -3.45 16.72
CA ALA A 8 -8.79 -2.40 15.95
C ALA A 8 -9.18 -2.90 14.56
N ALA A 9 -8.25 -3.52 13.85
CA ALA A 9 -8.51 -4.12 12.54
C ALA A 9 -9.61 -5.18 12.61
N GLY A 10 -9.60 -6.04 13.64
CA GLY A 10 -10.63 -7.06 13.86
C GLY A 10 -12.02 -6.50 14.13
N ARG A 11 -12.11 -5.29 14.65
CA ARG A 11 -13.39 -4.56 14.83
C ARG A 11 -13.86 -3.79 13.59
N GLY A 12 -13.12 -3.90 12.47
CA GLY A 12 -13.42 -3.18 11.24
C GLY A 12 -12.91 -1.73 11.20
N THR A 13 -12.14 -1.29 12.19
CA THR A 13 -11.52 0.04 12.16
C THR A 13 -10.54 0.14 10.99
N PRO A 14 -10.58 1.22 10.18
CA PRO A 14 -9.59 1.44 9.14
C PRO A 14 -8.17 1.49 9.69
N VAL A 15 -7.26 0.75 9.07
CA VAL A 15 -5.84 0.71 9.42
C VAL A 15 -5.00 0.93 8.17
N LEU A 16 -4.13 1.94 8.21
CA LEU A 16 -3.19 2.25 7.14
C LEU A 16 -1.76 2.05 7.65
N GLY A 17 -1.04 1.11 7.05
CA GLY A 17 0.37 0.85 7.31
C GLY A 17 1.25 1.33 6.16
N ILE A 18 2.03 2.40 6.40
CA ILE A 18 2.93 2.99 5.41
C ILE A 18 4.38 2.56 5.72
N CYS A 19 5.11 2.12 4.72
CA CYS A 19 6.52 1.71 4.80
C CYS A 19 6.73 0.66 5.91
N ASN A 20 7.39 1.00 7.02
CA ASN A 20 7.54 0.11 8.17
C ASN A 20 6.19 -0.34 8.75
N GLY A 21 5.13 0.46 8.62
CA GLY A 21 3.77 0.07 8.99
C GLY A 21 3.27 -1.11 8.15
N PHE A 22 3.55 -1.15 6.85
CA PHE A 22 3.25 -2.30 6.01
C PHE A 22 3.99 -3.56 6.48
N GLN A 23 5.27 -3.44 6.85
CA GLN A 23 6.03 -4.55 7.42
C GLN A 23 5.36 -5.09 8.70
N VAL A 24 4.97 -4.22 9.62
CA VAL A 24 4.23 -4.61 10.84
C VAL A 24 2.94 -5.36 10.50
N LEU A 25 2.18 -4.92 9.49
CA LEU A 25 0.94 -5.58 9.07
C LEU A 25 1.19 -6.99 8.49
N THR A 26 2.29 -7.22 7.80
CA THR A 26 2.66 -8.58 7.33
C THR A 26 3.16 -9.45 8.47
N GLU A 27 4.00 -8.93 9.38
CA GLU A 27 4.51 -9.65 10.54
C GLU A 27 3.42 -10.07 11.53
N THR A 28 2.34 -9.28 11.62
CA THR A 28 1.17 -9.61 12.48
C THR A 28 0.18 -10.55 11.83
N GLY A 29 0.34 -10.88 10.56
CA GLY A 29 -0.60 -11.70 9.79
C GLY A 29 -1.90 -10.98 9.38
N LEU A 30 -2.02 -9.67 9.59
CA LEU A 30 -3.14 -8.87 9.08
C LEU A 30 -3.13 -8.77 7.56
N LEU A 31 -1.94 -8.81 6.96
CA LEU A 31 -1.72 -8.95 5.53
C LEU A 31 -0.84 -10.17 5.24
N PRO A 32 -1.08 -10.90 4.14
CA PRO A 32 -0.25 -12.03 3.76
C PRO A 32 1.10 -11.58 3.16
N GLY A 33 2.08 -12.48 3.13
CA GLY A 33 3.40 -12.24 2.56
C GLY A 33 4.39 -11.63 3.55
N ALA A 34 5.48 -11.12 3.03
CA ALA A 34 6.57 -10.51 3.79
C ALA A 34 7.23 -9.38 3.01
N LEU A 35 7.85 -8.44 3.71
CA LEU A 35 8.72 -7.45 3.10
C LEU A 35 10.18 -7.87 3.25
N MET A 36 10.91 -7.85 2.15
CA MET A 36 12.31 -8.23 2.06
C MET A 36 13.14 -7.04 1.60
N ARG A 37 14.46 -7.18 1.66
CA ARG A 37 15.37 -6.19 1.11
C ARG A 37 15.09 -5.95 -0.38
N ASN A 38 15.27 -4.71 -0.81
CA ASN A 38 15.20 -4.33 -2.21
C ASN A 38 16.13 -5.24 -3.04
N ALA A 39 15.66 -5.71 -4.19
CA ALA A 39 16.44 -6.63 -5.03
C ALA A 39 17.82 -6.06 -5.43
N GLY A 40 17.93 -4.74 -5.60
CA GLY A 40 19.20 -4.04 -5.87
C GLY A 40 20.08 -3.81 -4.65
N LEU A 41 19.68 -4.26 -3.45
CA LEU A 41 20.38 -4.08 -2.17
C LEU A 41 20.65 -2.61 -1.77
N ASN A 42 20.10 -1.66 -2.49
CA ASN A 42 20.28 -0.23 -2.24
C ASN A 42 19.04 0.39 -1.59
N PHE A 43 19.27 1.45 -0.84
CA PHE A 43 18.19 2.34 -0.39
C PHE A 43 17.60 3.07 -1.61
N VAL A 44 16.29 2.99 -1.77
CA VAL A 44 15.56 3.69 -2.82
C VAL A 44 14.81 4.86 -2.21
N CYS A 45 15.14 6.08 -2.65
CA CYS A 45 14.48 7.31 -2.23
C CYS A 45 14.22 8.18 -3.45
N ARG A 46 13.01 8.11 -3.99
CA ARG A 46 12.59 8.87 -5.19
C ARG A 46 11.08 8.83 -5.37
N ASP A 47 10.58 9.71 -6.21
CA ASP A 47 9.23 9.62 -6.75
C ASP A 47 9.10 8.42 -7.68
N VAL A 48 8.01 7.67 -7.53
CA VAL A 48 7.72 6.52 -8.39
C VAL A 48 6.29 6.59 -8.93
N PRO A 49 6.09 6.21 -10.20
CA PRO A 49 4.75 6.09 -10.76
C PRO A 49 4.09 4.80 -10.23
N LEU A 50 2.85 4.95 -9.77
CA LEU A 50 1.99 3.86 -9.35
C LEU A 50 0.75 3.79 -10.23
N THR A 51 0.27 2.59 -10.49
CA THR A 51 -1.06 2.37 -11.06
C THR A 51 -2.04 2.03 -9.94
N VAL A 52 -3.18 2.70 -9.91
CA VAL A 52 -4.29 2.38 -9.01
C VAL A 52 -5.02 1.15 -9.59
N GLU A 53 -4.97 0.02 -8.90
CA GLU A 53 -5.57 -1.23 -9.41
C GLU A 53 -7.07 -1.32 -9.14
N THR A 54 -7.54 -0.74 -8.03
CA THR A 54 -8.95 -0.75 -7.66
C THR A 54 -9.38 0.58 -7.05
N SER A 55 -10.60 1.02 -7.35
CA SER A 55 -11.27 2.15 -6.70
C SER A 55 -12.34 1.69 -5.69
N GLN A 56 -12.44 0.39 -5.43
CA GLN A 56 -13.50 -0.22 -4.62
C GLN A 56 -13.16 -0.31 -3.11
N SER A 57 -12.09 0.32 -2.65
CA SER A 57 -11.75 0.37 -1.22
C SER A 57 -11.93 1.77 -0.64
N ILE A 58 -12.11 1.85 0.67
CA ILE A 58 -12.18 3.13 1.39
C ILE A 58 -10.90 3.97 1.23
N PHE A 59 -9.77 3.34 0.94
CA PHE A 59 -8.48 4.02 0.72
C PHE A 59 -8.28 4.51 -0.71
N THR A 60 -9.00 3.95 -1.68
CA THR A 60 -8.80 4.22 -3.10
C THR A 60 -10.02 4.82 -3.79
N SER A 61 -11.12 5.06 -3.06
CA SER A 61 -12.40 5.56 -3.59
C SER A 61 -12.30 6.92 -4.30
N ALA A 62 -11.33 7.75 -3.93
CA ALA A 62 -11.10 9.06 -4.56
C ALA A 62 -10.21 8.98 -5.82
N TYR A 63 -9.77 7.79 -6.22
CA TYR A 63 -9.03 7.55 -7.46
C TYR A 63 -9.89 6.81 -8.48
N ASN A 64 -9.44 6.81 -9.74
CA ASN A 64 -10.01 5.96 -10.77
C ASN A 64 -9.15 4.69 -10.95
N ALA A 65 -9.77 3.54 -11.13
CA ALA A 65 -9.06 2.32 -11.47
C ALA A 65 -8.30 2.50 -12.80
N GLY A 66 -7.03 2.08 -12.84
CA GLY A 66 -6.13 2.29 -13.97
C GLY A 66 -5.44 3.65 -14.00
N GLU A 67 -5.75 4.56 -13.09
CA GLU A 67 -5.09 5.87 -12.99
C GLU A 67 -3.63 5.73 -12.58
N ASN A 68 -2.77 6.53 -13.19
CA ASN A 68 -1.37 6.66 -12.77
C ASN A 68 -1.22 7.85 -11.83
N ILE A 69 -0.57 7.61 -10.70
CA ILE A 69 -0.25 8.61 -9.70
C ILE A 69 1.24 8.57 -9.38
N THR A 70 1.79 9.63 -8.83
CA THR A 70 3.19 9.72 -8.44
C THR A 70 3.31 9.88 -6.94
N ILE A 71 3.92 8.89 -6.27
CA ILE A 71 4.11 8.89 -4.80
C ILE A 71 5.59 8.59 -4.50
N PRO A 72 6.23 9.27 -3.54
CA PRO A 72 7.62 8.98 -3.16
C PRO A 72 7.75 7.68 -2.39
N VAL A 73 8.88 6.99 -2.60
CA VAL A 73 9.34 5.86 -1.79
C VAL A 73 10.63 6.22 -1.06
N ALA A 74 10.85 5.64 0.12
CA ALA A 74 12.07 5.78 0.90
C ALA A 74 12.28 4.51 1.74
N HIS A 75 12.95 3.49 1.20
CA HIS A 75 13.10 2.20 1.88
C HIS A 75 14.30 1.38 1.42
N HIS A 76 14.82 0.53 2.32
CA HIS A 76 15.73 -0.59 2.04
C HIS A 76 14.98 -1.91 1.85
N ASP A 77 13.92 -2.11 2.61
CA ASP A 77 13.18 -3.37 2.74
C ASP A 77 11.76 -3.21 2.19
N GLY A 78 11.64 -2.85 0.91
CA GLY A 78 10.36 -2.58 0.23
C GLY A 78 9.95 -3.65 -0.78
N ASN A 79 10.71 -4.72 -0.91
CA ASN A 79 10.44 -5.83 -1.82
C ASN A 79 9.38 -6.74 -1.21
N TYR A 80 8.12 -6.59 -1.63
CA TYR A 80 7.03 -7.47 -1.20
C TYR A 80 7.18 -8.85 -1.84
N PHE A 81 7.11 -9.87 -1.00
CA PHE A 81 7.20 -11.28 -1.41
C PHE A 81 6.02 -12.09 -0.89
N ALA A 82 5.44 -12.91 -1.76
CA ALA A 82 4.50 -13.96 -1.41
C ALA A 82 4.65 -15.14 -2.40
N ASP A 83 4.21 -16.33 -2.01
CA ASP A 83 4.19 -17.47 -2.92
C ASP A 83 3.13 -17.31 -4.01
N ALA A 84 3.24 -18.12 -5.08
CA ALA A 84 2.36 -18.00 -6.25
C ALA A 84 0.88 -18.20 -5.90
N ALA A 85 0.54 -19.14 -5.01
CA ALA A 85 -0.83 -19.40 -4.60
C ALA A 85 -1.45 -18.21 -3.84
N THR A 86 -0.67 -17.60 -2.94
CA THR A 86 -1.07 -16.39 -2.22
C THR A 86 -1.25 -15.21 -3.18
N LEU A 87 -0.35 -15.04 -4.15
CA LEU A 87 -0.46 -13.97 -5.16
C LEU A 87 -1.71 -14.16 -6.04
N ASP A 88 -2.01 -15.38 -6.45
CA ASP A 88 -3.21 -15.69 -7.23
C ASP A 88 -4.50 -15.41 -6.44
N GLU A 89 -4.52 -15.74 -5.14
CA GLU A 89 -5.63 -15.42 -4.24
C GLU A 89 -5.82 -13.90 -4.10
N ILE A 90 -4.74 -13.16 -3.83
CA ILE A 90 -4.76 -11.70 -3.69
C ILE A 90 -5.32 -11.03 -4.94
N GLU A 91 -4.84 -11.44 -6.12
CA GLU A 91 -5.30 -10.88 -7.39
C GLU A 91 -6.75 -11.30 -7.71
N GLY A 92 -7.09 -12.56 -7.50
CA GLY A 92 -8.44 -13.07 -7.72
C GLY A 92 -9.49 -12.41 -6.84
N GLU A 93 -9.12 -11.97 -5.65
CA GLU A 93 -9.99 -11.24 -4.72
C GLU A 93 -9.95 -9.71 -4.91
N GLY A 94 -9.20 -9.18 -5.88
CA GLY A 94 -9.08 -7.75 -6.14
C GLY A 94 -8.44 -6.95 -5.01
N ARG A 95 -7.50 -7.55 -4.27
CA ARG A 95 -6.88 -6.98 -3.07
C ARG A 95 -5.62 -6.17 -3.34
N VAL A 96 -5.14 -6.12 -4.58
CA VAL A 96 -4.04 -5.23 -4.96
C VAL A 96 -4.59 -3.81 -5.09
N ALA A 97 -4.16 -2.90 -4.21
CA ALA A 97 -4.58 -1.50 -4.26
C ALA A 97 -3.74 -0.68 -5.25
N PHE A 98 -2.41 -0.87 -5.20
CA PHE A 98 -1.45 -0.15 -6.02
C PHE A 98 -0.38 -1.09 -6.56
N ARG A 99 0.04 -0.85 -7.82
CA ARG A 99 1.23 -1.47 -8.42
C ARG A 99 2.26 -0.41 -8.79
N TYR A 100 3.51 -0.78 -8.74
CA TYR A 100 4.56 -0.02 -9.39
C TYR A 100 4.39 -0.09 -10.91
N ALA A 101 4.35 1.05 -11.58
CA ALA A 101 4.27 1.11 -13.04
C ALA A 101 5.60 0.68 -13.71
N THR A 102 6.71 0.73 -12.97
CA THR A 102 8.04 0.26 -13.36
C THR A 102 8.63 -0.54 -12.21
N ASP A 103 9.59 -1.44 -12.50
CA ASP A 103 10.28 -2.15 -11.42
C ASP A 103 11.08 -1.16 -10.55
N VAL A 104 10.77 -1.15 -9.25
CA VAL A 104 11.40 -0.26 -8.27
C VAL A 104 12.31 -1.03 -7.32
N ASN A 105 11.89 -2.22 -6.88
CA ASN A 105 12.51 -2.93 -5.76
C ASN A 105 12.44 -4.45 -5.85
N GLY A 106 11.95 -5.00 -6.95
CA GLY A 106 11.76 -6.43 -7.17
C GLY A 106 10.50 -7.02 -6.54
N SER A 107 9.56 -6.17 -6.09
CA SER A 107 8.29 -6.60 -5.49
C SER A 107 7.54 -7.59 -6.38
N SER A 108 7.04 -8.68 -5.77
CA SER A 108 6.27 -9.72 -6.47
C SER A 108 5.11 -9.10 -7.24
N ARG A 109 5.07 -9.36 -8.56
CA ARG A 109 4.06 -8.82 -9.49
C ARG A 109 3.91 -7.29 -9.42
N GLY A 110 4.96 -6.56 -8.98
CA GLY A 110 4.95 -5.11 -8.85
C GLY A 110 4.03 -4.56 -7.76
N ILE A 111 3.59 -5.37 -6.81
CA ILE A 111 2.68 -4.93 -5.74
C ILE A 111 3.34 -3.86 -4.88
N ALA A 112 2.73 -2.68 -4.82
CA ALA A 112 3.14 -1.54 -4.02
C ALA A 112 2.22 -1.31 -2.81
N GLY A 113 0.98 -1.77 -2.87
CA GLY A 113 -0.01 -1.68 -1.81
C GLY A 113 -1.04 -2.80 -1.87
N LEU A 114 -1.41 -3.33 -0.71
CA LEU A 114 -2.22 -4.53 -0.54
C LEU A 114 -3.30 -4.32 0.52
N LEU A 115 -4.51 -4.79 0.22
CA LEU A 115 -5.66 -4.80 1.14
C LEU A 115 -5.81 -6.16 1.84
N ASN A 116 -6.35 -6.15 3.07
CA ASN A 116 -6.83 -7.37 3.70
C ASN A 116 -8.16 -7.83 3.08
N LYS A 117 -8.65 -9.02 3.46
CA LYS A 117 -9.92 -9.57 2.93
C LYS A 117 -11.14 -8.70 3.23
N SER A 118 -11.15 -8.03 4.37
CA SER A 118 -12.26 -7.17 4.79
C SER A 118 -12.20 -5.76 4.18
N GLY A 119 -11.10 -5.39 3.51
CA GLY A 119 -10.92 -4.09 2.88
C GLY A 119 -10.68 -2.91 3.84
N ASN A 120 -10.56 -3.15 5.14
CA ASN A 120 -10.34 -2.13 6.15
C ASN A 120 -8.86 -1.94 6.56
N VAL A 121 -7.96 -2.76 6.04
CA VAL A 121 -6.52 -2.64 6.28
C VAL A 121 -5.81 -2.48 4.95
N LEU A 122 -5.02 -1.42 4.80
CA LEU A 122 -4.13 -1.19 3.68
C LEU A 122 -2.68 -1.11 4.17
N GLY A 123 -1.81 -1.93 3.58
CA GLY A 123 -0.36 -1.79 3.68
C GLY A 123 0.23 -1.30 2.37
N MET A 124 1.10 -0.30 2.41
CA MET A 124 1.79 0.21 1.22
C MET A 124 3.20 0.70 1.53
N MET A 125 4.12 0.53 0.60
CA MET A 125 5.50 1.00 0.75
C MET A 125 5.69 2.47 0.39
N PRO A 126 5.04 3.02 -0.67
CA PRO A 126 5.08 4.45 -0.95
C PRO A 126 4.49 5.31 0.17
N HIS A 127 4.93 6.56 0.24
CA HIS A 127 4.58 7.54 1.27
C HIS A 127 3.56 8.57 0.77
N PRO A 128 2.23 8.28 0.79
CA PRO A 128 1.22 9.24 0.30
C PRO A 128 1.19 10.52 1.13
N GLU A 129 1.55 10.46 2.42
CA GLU A 129 1.60 11.62 3.31
C GLU A 129 2.64 12.68 2.88
N ARG A 130 3.57 12.29 1.99
CA ARG A 130 4.59 13.20 1.42
C ARG A 130 4.17 13.83 0.09
N ARG A 131 2.91 13.68 -0.32
CA ARG A 131 2.31 14.22 -1.54
C ARG A 131 0.89 14.75 -1.30
N ILE A 132 0.73 15.53 -0.23
CA ILE A 132 -0.57 16.10 0.20
C ILE A 132 -0.69 17.60 -0.08
N GLU A 133 0.42 18.27 -0.36
CA GLU A 133 0.47 19.72 -0.63
C GLU A 133 1.32 20.01 -1.86
N ALA A 134 1.01 21.10 -2.56
CA ALA A 134 1.76 21.52 -3.75
C ALA A 134 3.25 21.75 -3.45
N ALA A 135 3.58 22.21 -2.23
CA ALA A 135 4.96 22.38 -1.77
C ALA A 135 5.78 21.08 -1.74
N HIS A 136 5.11 19.93 -1.68
CA HIS A 136 5.74 18.59 -1.77
C HIS A 136 6.03 18.15 -3.22
N GLY A 137 5.74 18.99 -4.21
CA GLY A 137 5.89 18.69 -5.63
C GLY A 137 4.68 17.98 -6.26
N GLY A 138 3.57 17.82 -5.54
CA GLY A 138 2.33 17.23 -6.02
C GLY A 138 1.36 16.89 -4.90
N VAL A 139 0.14 16.53 -5.26
CA VAL A 139 -0.97 16.26 -4.32
C VAL A 139 -1.59 14.88 -4.51
N ASP A 140 -0.94 13.99 -5.24
CA ASP A 140 -1.49 12.68 -5.60
C ASP A 140 -1.82 11.81 -4.38
N GLY A 141 -1.04 11.93 -3.29
CA GLY A 141 -1.27 11.20 -2.05
C GLY A 141 -2.43 11.73 -1.21
N ARG A 142 -2.82 13.00 -1.39
CA ARG A 142 -3.90 13.64 -0.63
C ARG A 142 -5.24 12.92 -0.80
N ARG A 143 -5.53 12.47 -2.01
CA ARG A 143 -6.78 11.80 -2.36
C ARG A 143 -7.00 10.48 -1.59
N LEU A 144 -5.94 9.79 -1.16
CA LEU A 144 -6.06 8.62 -0.29
C LEU A 144 -6.69 9.00 1.05
N PHE A 145 -6.23 10.10 1.64
CA PHE A 145 -6.76 10.58 2.92
C PHE A 145 -8.16 11.17 2.77
N GLU A 146 -8.45 11.86 1.66
CA GLU A 146 -9.79 12.39 1.37
C GLU A 146 -10.81 11.26 1.26
N GLY A 147 -10.52 10.18 0.51
CA GLY A 147 -11.39 9.00 0.41
C GLY A 147 -11.60 8.32 1.77
N LEU A 148 -10.55 8.20 2.55
CA LEU A 148 -10.64 7.62 3.90
C LEU A 148 -11.50 8.48 4.84
N LEU A 149 -11.35 9.80 4.81
CA LEU A 149 -12.17 10.71 5.62
C LEU A 149 -13.66 10.65 5.26
N GLU A 150 -13.97 10.58 3.97
CA GLU A 150 -15.36 10.40 3.51
C GLU A 150 -15.97 9.08 3.99
N ALA A 151 -15.18 8.01 4.02
CA ALA A 151 -15.64 6.69 4.43
C ALA A 151 -15.90 6.58 5.94
N VAL A 152 -15.25 7.41 6.78
CA VAL A 152 -15.39 7.38 8.25
C VAL A 152 -16.25 8.53 8.80
N ALA A 153 -16.64 9.45 7.95
CA ALA A 153 -17.55 10.53 8.31
C ALA A 153 -19.00 10.01 8.40
#